data_d5c84cb19b7805a3a39bfbf8cc6e6f89
#
_entry.id   d5c84cb19b7805a3a39bfbf8cc6e6f89
#
_cell.length_a   1.000
_cell.length_b   1.000
_cell.length_c   1.000
_cell.angle_alpha   90.00
_cell.angle_beta   90.00
_cell.angle_gamma   90.00
#
_symmetry.space_group_name_H-M   'P 1'
#
loop_
_entity.id
_entity.type
_entity.pdbx_description
1 polymer ?
#
loop_
_entity_poly.entity_id
_entity_poly.type
_entity_poly.pdbx_seq_one_letter_code
_entity_poly.pdbx_strand_id
1 'polypeptide(L)'
;EKQVGVNVRVLHLISGGDSGGAKTHVLSLLRDLNDNIDADLVCYMEADFSKEAREMGIPTRVFPGSFGVGLKKTREAIENGNYDIIHCHGSRANLTGALLKRHFDIPFISTVHSDYKLDYLGRPLAAMTYGRLNKLALHHMDYRVCVSDSMRQTLIDRGFDPNDLLTIYNGVDFSHPAPSITRREWFDKIGCDFPDDSIVLGIAARFDAVKDVATTIRGFAGAAEKNERLRLLIAGDGMEREMLEELCVQLGVRDKVFFAGWISDGMDGYYASIDINAISSLSETFPYAVTEAARAGKPTVASRVGGLPRLITNGETGMLFSPRDHETMSRCILALANDEALRKRLGQAVYEKAKREFSTESTCRRQLKIYKTVLERYSRPRSGAVICGAYGHGNAGDEALLTAIAAQLRTIDPDMRITIVSKNPKHTKSVHALSAIRRGQFIRLRRELKRSKLFISGGGSLIQDVTSRRSLWFYLHTISLAKKCGCKVQMYGCGMGPLNYDY
;
A
#
# COMPACT_ATOMS: atom_id res chain seq x y z
N GLU A 1 27.67 5.13 6.17
CA GLU A 1 27.86 3.89 6.94
C GLU A 1 27.80 2.71 5.98
N LYS A 2 28.92 2.02 5.73
CA LYS A 2 28.97 0.79 4.96
C LYS A 2 28.09 -0.23 5.67
N GLN A 3 26.93 -0.55 5.09
CA GLN A 3 26.10 -1.65 5.56
C GLN A 3 26.88 -2.95 5.44
N VAL A 4 26.99 -3.67 6.53
CA VAL A 4 27.50 -5.04 6.56
C VAL A 4 26.61 -5.89 5.64
N GLY A 5 27.12 -6.26 4.49
CA GLY A 5 26.42 -7.06 3.49
C GLY A 5 26.18 -8.47 4.03
N VAL A 6 24.97 -8.71 4.50
CA VAL A 6 24.41 -10.06 4.50
C VAL A 6 24.04 -10.32 3.04
N ASN A 7 24.71 -11.27 2.40
CA ASN A 7 24.39 -11.67 1.02
C ASN A 7 23.04 -12.40 1.06
N VAL A 8 21.93 -11.64 1.03
CA VAL A 8 20.55 -12.18 1.07
C VAL A 8 20.17 -12.59 -0.35
N ARG A 9 19.72 -13.82 -0.50
CA ARG A 9 19.25 -14.34 -1.78
C ARG A 9 17.75 -14.54 -1.78
N VAL A 10 17.04 -13.89 -2.72
CA VAL A 10 15.56 -13.88 -2.79
C VAL A 10 15.09 -14.44 -4.11
N LEU A 11 14.13 -15.38 -4.08
CA LEU A 11 13.45 -15.86 -5.28
C LEU A 11 12.08 -15.18 -5.37
N HIS A 12 11.89 -14.37 -6.39
CA HIS A 12 10.60 -13.79 -6.74
C HIS A 12 9.81 -14.71 -7.66
N LEU A 13 8.52 -14.91 -7.36
CA LEU A 13 7.60 -15.72 -8.15
C LEU A 13 6.46 -14.83 -8.66
N ILE A 14 6.19 -14.85 -9.97
CA ILE A 14 5.10 -14.09 -10.59
C ILE A 14 4.46 -14.88 -11.74
N SER A 15 3.21 -14.52 -12.11
CA SER A 15 2.55 -15.17 -13.25
C SER A 15 3.30 -14.91 -14.57
N GLY A 16 3.73 -13.70 -14.83
CA GLY A 16 4.43 -13.29 -16.05
C GLY A 16 3.50 -12.72 -17.13
N GLY A 17 2.17 -12.80 -16.94
CA GLY A 17 1.16 -12.10 -17.76
C GLY A 17 0.62 -10.84 -17.12
N ASP A 18 1.25 -10.38 -16.06
CA ASP A 18 0.83 -9.21 -15.30
C ASP A 18 1.07 -7.93 -16.11
N SER A 19 0.17 -6.95 -15.96
CA SER A 19 0.21 -5.66 -16.64
C SER A 19 -0.06 -4.53 -15.67
N GLY A 20 0.20 -3.28 -16.09
CA GLY A 20 -0.05 -2.09 -15.27
C GLY A 20 0.84 -2.00 -14.03
N GLY A 21 0.32 -1.43 -12.95
CA GLY A 21 1.10 -1.07 -11.77
C GLY A 21 1.83 -2.22 -11.07
N ALA A 22 1.29 -3.45 -11.10
CA ALA A 22 1.97 -4.61 -10.53
C ALA A 22 3.25 -4.97 -11.32
N LYS A 23 3.18 -4.93 -12.66
CA LYS A 23 4.33 -5.13 -13.55
C LYS A 23 5.40 -4.09 -13.26
N THR A 24 5.02 -2.81 -13.32
CA THR A 24 5.96 -1.69 -13.09
C THR A 24 6.64 -1.80 -11.72
N HIS A 25 5.87 -2.10 -10.66
CA HIS A 25 6.42 -2.25 -9.32
C HIS A 25 7.46 -3.37 -9.24
N VAL A 26 7.15 -4.56 -9.76
CA VAL A 26 8.06 -5.71 -9.63
C VAL A 26 9.33 -5.50 -10.45
N LEU A 27 9.22 -5.00 -11.67
CA LEU A 27 10.38 -4.79 -12.54
C LEU A 27 11.31 -3.69 -12.01
N SER A 28 10.77 -2.53 -11.62
CA SER A 28 11.58 -1.45 -11.05
C SER A 28 12.23 -1.86 -9.73
N LEU A 29 11.48 -2.56 -8.87
CA LEU A 29 12.00 -3.05 -7.60
C LEU A 29 13.14 -4.06 -7.79
N LEU A 30 12.98 -5.04 -8.70
CA LEU A 30 14.01 -6.06 -8.96
C LEU A 30 15.27 -5.47 -9.57
N ARG A 31 15.14 -4.51 -10.50
CA ARG A 31 16.28 -3.78 -11.05
C ARG A 31 17.12 -3.15 -9.94
N ASP A 32 16.46 -2.39 -9.06
CA ASP A 32 17.16 -1.65 -7.99
C ASP A 32 17.63 -2.56 -6.82
N LEU A 33 16.98 -3.71 -6.60
CA LEU A 33 17.39 -4.70 -5.61
C LEU A 33 18.67 -5.43 -6.01
N ASN A 34 18.86 -5.75 -7.30
CA ASN A 34 20.03 -6.49 -7.78
C ASN A 34 21.35 -5.77 -7.54
N ASP A 35 21.34 -4.46 -7.29
CA ASP A 35 22.52 -3.71 -6.87
C ASP A 35 22.90 -3.98 -5.39
N ASN A 36 21.99 -4.59 -4.61
CA ASN A 36 22.13 -4.72 -3.15
C ASN A 36 22.08 -6.17 -2.65
N ILE A 37 21.35 -7.04 -3.34
CA ILE A 37 21.13 -8.45 -2.98
C ILE A 37 21.02 -9.31 -4.23
N ASP A 38 21.10 -10.62 -4.10
CA ASP A 38 20.83 -11.56 -5.18
C ASP A 38 19.31 -11.78 -5.32
N ALA A 39 18.67 -11.17 -6.32
CA ALA A 39 17.25 -11.33 -6.57
C ALA A 39 16.99 -12.03 -7.91
N ASP A 40 16.54 -13.29 -7.84
CA ASP A 40 16.16 -14.09 -9.02
C ASP A 40 14.64 -13.99 -9.26
N LEU A 41 14.22 -14.11 -10.51
CA LEU A 41 12.82 -14.06 -10.94
C LEU A 41 12.40 -15.37 -11.62
N VAL A 42 11.23 -15.91 -11.23
CA VAL A 42 10.54 -16.98 -11.93
C VAL A 42 9.20 -16.50 -12.44
N CYS A 43 8.98 -16.62 -13.74
CA CYS A 43 7.70 -16.40 -14.42
C CYS A 43 7.08 -17.76 -14.82
N TYR A 44 5.74 -17.86 -14.77
CA TYR A 44 5.03 -19.09 -15.18
C TYR A 44 4.50 -19.07 -16.61
N MET A 45 4.74 -17.98 -17.33
CA MET A 45 4.46 -17.87 -18.77
C MET A 45 5.48 -16.94 -19.42
N GLU A 46 5.80 -17.21 -20.67
CA GLU A 46 6.57 -16.31 -21.51
C GLU A 46 5.64 -15.22 -22.05
N ALA A 47 5.92 -13.98 -21.73
CA ALA A 47 5.16 -12.80 -22.13
C ALA A 47 6.05 -11.56 -22.13
N ASP A 48 5.51 -10.39 -22.44
CA ASP A 48 6.26 -9.14 -22.47
C ASP A 48 6.91 -8.81 -21.13
N PHE A 49 6.30 -9.21 -20.03
CA PHE A 49 6.88 -9.08 -18.68
C PHE A 49 8.24 -9.80 -18.57
N SER A 50 8.32 -11.05 -19.01
CA SER A 50 9.55 -11.86 -18.90
C SER A 50 10.66 -11.39 -19.85
N LYS A 51 10.28 -10.84 -21.01
CA LYS A 51 11.22 -10.25 -21.98
C LYS A 51 11.83 -8.96 -21.40
N GLU A 52 10.99 -8.05 -20.95
CA GLU A 52 11.40 -6.78 -20.34
C GLU A 52 12.28 -7.00 -19.09
N ALA A 53 11.95 -8.00 -18.26
CA ALA A 53 12.78 -8.36 -17.12
C ALA A 53 14.21 -8.75 -17.54
N ARG A 54 14.36 -9.55 -18.62
CA ARG A 54 15.67 -9.93 -19.14
C ARG A 54 16.40 -8.75 -19.78
N GLU A 55 15.70 -7.89 -20.51
CA GLU A 55 16.25 -6.66 -21.09
C GLU A 55 16.79 -5.70 -20.01
N MET A 56 16.14 -5.67 -18.84
CA MET A 56 16.60 -4.95 -17.66
C MET A 56 17.75 -5.64 -16.91
N GLY A 57 18.25 -6.79 -17.40
CA GLY A 57 19.31 -7.54 -16.74
C GLY A 57 18.89 -8.33 -15.51
N ILE A 58 17.58 -8.51 -15.27
CA ILE A 58 17.06 -9.27 -14.12
C ILE A 58 17.21 -10.77 -14.40
N PRO A 59 17.89 -11.57 -13.51
CA PRO A 59 18.03 -13.01 -13.67
C PRO A 59 16.65 -13.69 -13.69
N THR A 60 16.18 -14.06 -14.89
CA THR A 60 14.80 -14.50 -15.13
C THR A 60 14.73 -15.89 -15.71
N ARG A 61 14.02 -16.79 -15.04
CA ARG A 61 13.67 -18.13 -15.50
C ARG A 61 12.17 -18.21 -15.81
N VAL A 62 11.82 -18.91 -16.87
CA VAL A 62 10.39 -19.11 -17.24
C VAL A 62 10.05 -20.59 -17.17
N PHE A 63 8.99 -20.92 -16.43
CA PHE A 63 8.47 -22.27 -16.23
C PHE A 63 7.08 -22.40 -16.84
N PRO A 64 6.96 -22.45 -18.18
CA PRO A 64 5.69 -22.52 -18.87
C PRO A 64 5.05 -23.91 -18.69
N GLY A 65 3.72 -23.97 -18.88
CA GLY A 65 2.95 -25.20 -18.83
C GLY A 65 1.90 -25.23 -17.72
N SER A 66 1.45 -26.43 -17.38
CA SER A 66 0.42 -26.64 -16.36
C SER A 66 0.89 -26.17 -14.97
N PHE A 67 -0.07 -25.98 -14.07
CA PHE A 67 0.23 -25.59 -12.68
C PHE A 67 1.17 -26.60 -12.01
N GLY A 68 0.96 -27.91 -12.22
CA GLY A 68 1.81 -28.97 -11.64
C GLY A 68 3.26 -28.94 -12.15
N VAL A 69 3.46 -28.64 -13.43
CA VAL A 69 4.81 -28.49 -14.03
C VAL A 69 5.52 -27.29 -13.40
N GLY A 70 4.84 -26.13 -13.31
CA GLY A 70 5.37 -24.94 -12.67
C GLY A 70 5.73 -25.17 -11.20
N LEU A 71 4.85 -25.85 -10.45
CA LEU A 71 5.08 -26.20 -9.04
C LEU A 71 6.33 -27.08 -8.86
N LYS A 72 6.49 -28.14 -9.68
CA LYS A 72 7.65 -29.02 -9.63
C LYS A 72 8.95 -28.28 -9.94
N LYS A 73 9.00 -27.52 -11.04
CA LYS A 73 10.18 -26.74 -11.43
C LYS A 73 10.55 -25.66 -10.40
N THR A 74 9.54 -25.02 -9.77
CA THR A 74 9.78 -24.05 -8.70
C THR A 74 10.37 -24.73 -7.47
N ARG A 75 9.87 -25.91 -7.10
CA ARG A 75 10.46 -26.72 -6.01
C ARG A 75 11.93 -27.03 -6.27
N GLU A 76 12.24 -27.58 -7.46
CA GLU A 76 13.63 -27.88 -7.88
C GLU A 76 14.51 -26.61 -7.86
N ALA A 77 13.97 -25.47 -8.28
CA ALA A 77 14.68 -24.20 -8.25
C ALA A 77 15.00 -23.73 -6.82
N ILE A 78 14.09 -23.93 -5.88
CA ILE A 78 14.31 -23.58 -4.46
C ILE A 78 15.34 -24.54 -3.82
N GLU A 79 15.21 -25.85 -4.08
CA GLU A 79 16.12 -26.88 -3.56
C GLU A 79 17.60 -26.64 -3.98
N ASN A 80 17.80 -26.15 -5.22
CA ASN A 80 19.14 -25.91 -5.78
C ASN A 80 19.64 -24.47 -5.61
N GLY A 81 18.81 -23.55 -5.14
CA GLY A 81 19.11 -22.13 -5.23
C GLY A 81 19.66 -21.47 -3.96
N ASN A 82 19.61 -22.15 -2.81
CA ASN A 82 20.02 -21.60 -1.50
C ASN A 82 19.41 -20.24 -1.19
N TYR A 83 18.09 -20.10 -1.40
CA TYR A 83 17.37 -18.86 -1.12
C TYR A 83 17.06 -18.68 0.35
N ASP A 84 17.17 -17.44 0.82
CA ASP A 84 16.81 -17.03 2.18
C ASP A 84 15.33 -16.65 2.31
N ILE A 85 14.70 -16.16 1.20
CA ILE A 85 13.30 -15.72 1.16
C ILE A 85 12.69 -16.15 -0.17
N ILE A 86 11.42 -16.59 -0.13
CA ILE A 86 10.58 -16.74 -1.32
C ILE A 86 9.53 -15.62 -1.30
N HIS A 87 9.52 -14.79 -2.35
CA HIS A 87 8.65 -13.65 -2.48
C HIS A 87 7.65 -13.82 -3.62
N CYS A 88 6.37 -13.97 -3.29
CA CYS A 88 5.30 -14.26 -4.23
C CYS A 88 4.56 -12.97 -4.66
N HIS A 89 4.19 -12.88 -5.95
CA HIS A 89 3.40 -11.80 -6.52
C HIS A 89 2.21 -12.38 -7.29
N GLY A 90 1.00 -12.04 -6.87
CA GLY A 90 -0.23 -12.46 -7.52
C GLY A 90 -0.69 -13.91 -7.19
N SER A 91 -1.91 -14.24 -7.62
CA SER A 91 -2.64 -15.43 -7.15
C SER A 91 -1.95 -16.75 -7.45
N ARG A 92 -1.38 -16.91 -8.67
CA ARG A 92 -0.69 -18.17 -9.07
C ARG A 92 0.57 -18.39 -8.23
N ALA A 93 1.37 -17.35 -8.04
CA ALA A 93 2.57 -17.40 -7.22
C ALA A 93 2.24 -17.67 -5.75
N ASN A 94 1.21 -17.01 -5.22
CA ASN A 94 0.73 -17.23 -3.85
C ASN A 94 0.32 -18.68 -3.60
N LEU A 95 -0.44 -19.28 -4.54
CA LEU A 95 -0.84 -20.68 -4.42
C LEU A 95 0.36 -21.62 -4.50
N THR A 96 1.30 -21.36 -5.40
CA THR A 96 2.56 -22.13 -5.50
C THR A 96 3.35 -22.04 -4.21
N GLY A 97 3.56 -20.83 -3.67
CA GLY A 97 4.27 -20.60 -2.42
C GLY A 97 3.61 -21.28 -1.22
N ALA A 98 2.26 -21.17 -1.10
CA ALA A 98 1.51 -21.80 -0.02
C ALA A 98 1.64 -23.33 0.00
N LEU A 99 1.69 -23.96 -1.19
CA LEU A 99 1.88 -25.42 -1.31
C LEU A 99 3.31 -25.85 -1.00
N LEU A 100 4.30 -25.05 -1.39
CA LEU A 100 5.71 -25.38 -1.22
C LEU A 100 6.24 -25.06 0.20
N LYS A 101 5.69 -24.05 0.86
CA LYS A 101 6.16 -23.59 2.18
C LYS A 101 6.41 -24.70 3.21
N ARG A 102 5.56 -25.71 3.25
CA ARG A 102 5.70 -26.84 4.20
C ARG A 102 6.94 -27.71 3.99
N HIS A 103 7.64 -27.57 2.86
CA HIS A 103 8.80 -28.36 2.49
C HIS A 103 10.14 -27.65 2.76
N PHE A 104 10.08 -26.36 3.12
CA PHE A 104 11.27 -25.51 3.29
C PHE A 104 11.20 -24.75 4.61
N ASP A 105 12.33 -24.65 5.31
CA ASP A 105 12.48 -23.86 6.54
C ASP A 105 13.05 -22.47 6.23
N ILE A 106 12.37 -21.75 5.32
CA ILE A 106 12.67 -20.37 4.93
C ILE A 106 11.35 -19.59 4.88
N PRO A 107 11.36 -18.25 5.09
CA PRO A 107 10.15 -17.44 5.05
C PRO A 107 9.58 -17.29 3.63
N PHE A 108 8.27 -17.48 3.50
CA PHE A 108 7.50 -17.20 2.31
C PHE A 108 6.65 -15.96 2.53
N ILE A 109 6.87 -14.93 1.70
CA ILE A 109 6.15 -13.66 1.79
C ILE A 109 5.39 -13.39 0.50
N SER A 110 4.39 -12.50 0.54
CA SER A 110 3.62 -12.10 -0.63
C SER A 110 3.37 -10.61 -0.67
N THR A 111 3.63 -9.96 -1.82
CA THR A 111 3.15 -8.58 -2.06
C THR A 111 1.71 -8.61 -2.58
N VAL A 112 0.85 -7.83 -1.91
CA VAL A 112 -0.56 -7.66 -2.25
C VAL A 112 -0.72 -6.36 -3.02
N HIS A 113 -0.80 -6.45 -4.35
CA HIS A 113 -0.84 -5.31 -5.27
C HIS A 113 -2.24 -4.71 -5.42
N SER A 114 -3.29 -5.52 -5.28
CA SER A 114 -4.69 -5.15 -5.49
C SER A 114 -5.59 -5.81 -4.46
N ASP A 115 -6.83 -5.33 -4.40
CA ASP A 115 -7.85 -6.01 -3.61
C ASP A 115 -8.30 -7.29 -4.32
N TYR A 116 -7.85 -8.43 -3.83
CA TYR A 116 -8.14 -9.75 -4.39
C TYR A 116 -9.65 -10.06 -4.54
N LYS A 117 -10.54 -9.30 -3.88
CA LYS A 117 -11.99 -9.42 -4.09
C LYS A 117 -12.47 -8.66 -5.33
N LEU A 118 -11.76 -7.60 -5.70
CA LEU A 118 -12.10 -6.77 -6.84
C LEU A 118 -11.45 -7.25 -8.15
N ASP A 119 -10.38 -8.05 -8.07
CA ASP A 119 -9.66 -8.59 -9.25
C ASP A 119 -10.56 -9.46 -10.18
N TYR A 120 -11.67 -9.96 -9.66
CA TYR A 120 -12.59 -10.84 -10.39
C TYR A 120 -14.00 -10.23 -10.54
N LEU A 121 -14.15 -8.89 -10.44
CA LEU A 121 -15.43 -8.22 -10.70
C LEU A 121 -15.91 -8.54 -12.12
N GLY A 122 -17.18 -8.93 -12.23
CA GLY A 122 -17.79 -9.37 -13.51
C GLY A 122 -17.52 -10.84 -13.89
N ARG A 123 -16.75 -11.60 -13.07
CA ARG A 123 -16.45 -13.03 -13.29
C ARG A 123 -16.78 -13.86 -12.04
N PRO A 124 -18.07 -14.09 -11.71
CA PRO A 124 -18.48 -14.65 -10.42
C PRO A 124 -17.91 -16.05 -10.13
N LEU A 125 -17.78 -16.92 -11.12
CA LEU A 125 -17.20 -18.26 -10.97
C LEU A 125 -15.69 -18.18 -10.64
N ALA A 126 -14.95 -17.29 -11.29
CA ALA A 126 -13.54 -17.06 -11.01
C ALA A 126 -13.34 -16.44 -9.62
N ALA A 127 -14.20 -15.52 -9.19
CA ALA A 127 -14.19 -14.95 -7.85
C ALA A 127 -14.42 -16.01 -6.76
N MET A 128 -15.38 -16.93 -6.99
CA MET A 128 -15.66 -18.03 -6.05
C MET A 128 -14.53 -19.04 -5.91
N THR A 129 -13.78 -19.31 -6.98
CA THR A 129 -12.71 -20.32 -6.99
C THR A 129 -11.35 -19.68 -6.72
N TYR A 130 -10.85 -18.87 -7.64
CA TYR A 130 -9.50 -18.25 -7.52
C TYR A 130 -9.42 -17.23 -6.39
N GLY A 131 -10.45 -16.44 -6.14
CA GLY A 131 -10.48 -15.47 -5.03
C GLY A 131 -10.41 -16.16 -3.66
N ARG A 132 -11.13 -17.30 -3.47
CA ARG A 132 -11.04 -18.09 -2.24
C ARG A 132 -9.70 -18.79 -2.08
N LEU A 133 -9.17 -19.38 -3.15
CA LEU A 133 -7.86 -20.03 -3.13
C LEU A 133 -6.73 -19.03 -2.84
N ASN A 134 -6.77 -17.85 -3.46
CA ASN A 134 -5.80 -16.79 -3.19
C ASN A 134 -5.89 -16.31 -1.73
N LYS A 135 -7.10 -16.12 -1.19
CA LYS A 135 -7.28 -15.79 0.23
C LYS A 135 -6.64 -16.83 1.15
N LEU A 136 -6.88 -18.13 0.89
CA LEU A 136 -6.28 -19.21 1.66
C LEU A 136 -4.75 -19.22 1.52
N ALA A 137 -4.24 -19.06 0.31
CA ALA A 137 -2.81 -18.97 0.06
C ALA A 137 -2.18 -17.80 0.82
N LEU A 138 -2.78 -16.61 0.79
CA LEU A 138 -2.32 -15.46 1.56
C LEU A 138 -2.30 -15.71 3.07
N HIS A 139 -3.25 -16.45 3.62
CA HIS A 139 -3.24 -16.83 5.05
C HIS A 139 -2.08 -17.77 5.41
N HIS A 140 -1.56 -18.54 4.45
CA HIS A 140 -0.45 -19.45 4.66
C HIS A 140 0.93 -18.79 4.53
N MET A 141 1.04 -17.58 3.97
CA MET A 141 2.30 -16.82 3.94
C MET A 141 2.74 -16.43 5.36
N ASP A 142 4.05 -16.29 5.57
CA ASP A 142 4.58 -15.79 6.86
C ASP A 142 4.28 -14.30 7.01
N TYR A 143 4.53 -13.52 5.94
CA TYR A 143 4.23 -12.10 5.91
C TYR A 143 3.55 -11.69 4.60
N ARG A 144 2.78 -10.59 4.65
CA ARG A 144 2.20 -9.93 3.49
C ARG A 144 2.72 -8.50 3.44
N VAL A 145 3.19 -8.11 2.27
CA VAL A 145 3.65 -6.77 1.98
C VAL A 145 2.53 -6.04 1.25
N CYS A 146 1.93 -5.06 1.89
CA CYS A 146 0.83 -4.28 1.35
C CYS A 146 1.37 -3.05 0.64
N VAL A 147 0.89 -2.75 -0.56
CA VAL A 147 1.36 -1.60 -1.35
C VAL A 147 0.81 -0.25 -0.86
N SER A 148 0.03 -0.25 0.22
CA SER A 148 -0.42 0.96 0.92
C SER A 148 -0.92 0.63 2.32
N ASP A 149 -1.04 1.67 3.17
CA ASP A 149 -1.65 1.53 4.50
C ASP A 149 -3.15 1.23 4.41
N SER A 150 -3.83 1.72 3.37
CA SER A 150 -5.23 1.39 3.11
C SER A 150 -5.42 -0.09 2.77
N MET A 151 -4.54 -0.68 1.96
CA MET A 151 -4.53 -2.12 1.68
C MET A 151 -4.24 -2.91 2.96
N ARG A 152 -3.28 -2.46 3.77
CA ARG A 152 -2.99 -3.06 5.07
C ARG A 152 -4.22 -3.06 5.96
N GLN A 153 -4.95 -1.93 6.07
CA GLN A 153 -6.19 -1.84 6.84
C GLN A 153 -7.27 -2.79 6.30
N THR A 154 -7.45 -2.84 4.98
CA THR A 154 -8.38 -3.78 4.34
C THR A 154 -8.09 -5.24 4.72
N LEU A 155 -6.84 -5.65 4.78
CA LEU A 155 -6.48 -7.01 5.20
C LEU A 155 -6.73 -7.23 6.71
N ILE A 156 -6.48 -6.23 7.55
CA ILE A 156 -6.81 -6.27 8.99
C ILE A 156 -8.31 -6.50 9.20
N ASP A 157 -9.14 -5.74 8.51
CA ASP A 157 -10.61 -5.84 8.58
C ASP A 157 -11.12 -7.20 8.08
N ARG A 158 -10.35 -7.86 7.19
CA ARG A 158 -10.60 -9.23 6.71
C ARG A 158 -10.04 -10.32 7.63
N GLY A 159 -9.47 -9.96 8.77
CA GLY A 159 -9.03 -10.88 9.81
C GLY A 159 -7.57 -11.30 9.77
N PHE A 160 -6.74 -10.72 8.88
CA PHE A 160 -5.30 -10.94 8.92
C PHE A 160 -4.67 -10.36 10.18
N ASP A 161 -3.58 -10.97 10.66
CA ASP A 161 -2.88 -10.44 11.83
C ASP A 161 -2.06 -9.21 11.44
N PRO A 162 -2.27 -8.06 12.07
CA PRO A 162 -1.50 -6.84 11.81
C PRO A 162 0.03 -6.99 11.96
N ASN A 163 0.48 -7.94 12.81
CA ASN A 163 1.90 -8.21 13.02
C ASN A 163 2.59 -8.90 11.83
N ASP A 164 1.80 -9.52 10.95
CA ASP A 164 2.29 -10.22 9.76
C ASP A 164 2.06 -9.39 8.48
N LEU A 165 1.64 -8.12 8.63
CA LEU A 165 1.41 -7.17 7.54
C LEU A 165 2.45 -6.06 7.60
N LEU A 166 3.21 -5.92 6.52
CA LEU A 166 4.21 -4.88 6.31
C LEU A 166 3.75 -3.97 5.18
N THR A 167 4.17 -2.70 5.17
CA THR A 167 3.75 -1.75 4.13
C THR A 167 4.95 -1.30 3.31
N ILE A 168 4.78 -1.27 2.00
CA ILE A 168 5.64 -0.63 1.00
C ILE A 168 4.79 0.26 0.12
N TYR A 169 5.37 1.29 -0.50
CA TYR A 169 4.68 2.10 -1.49
C TYR A 169 5.33 1.94 -2.86
N ASN A 170 4.56 2.09 -3.92
CA ASN A 170 5.08 2.08 -5.27
C ASN A 170 6.01 3.28 -5.48
N GLY A 171 7.21 3.03 -6.00
CA GLY A 171 8.20 4.05 -6.31
C GLY A 171 8.18 4.45 -7.78
N VAL A 172 8.54 5.71 -8.04
CA VAL A 172 8.79 6.26 -9.37
C VAL A 172 10.24 6.68 -9.45
N ASP A 173 10.84 6.48 -10.61
CA ASP A 173 12.23 6.84 -10.87
C ASP A 173 12.37 8.36 -11.06
N PHE A 174 13.12 9.00 -10.16
CA PHE A 174 13.44 10.42 -10.19
C PHE A 174 14.85 10.70 -10.74
N SER A 175 15.60 9.68 -11.15
CA SER A 175 16.97 9.82 -11.65
C SER A 175 17.02 10.34 -13.10
N HIS A 176 15.96 10.13 -13.86
CA HIS A 176 15.87 10.57 -15.24
C HIS A 176 15.48 12.05 -15.31
N PRO A 177 16.13 12.83 -16.19
CA PRO A 177 15.73 14.21 -16.43
C PRO A 177 14.28 14.27 -16.93
N ALA A 178 13.62 15.42 -16.71
CA ALA A 178 12.33 15.67 -17.32
C ALA A 178 12.39 15.43 -18.84
N PRO A 179 11.33 14.91 -19.45
CA PRO A 179 11.32 14.66 -20.89
C PRO A 179 11.64 15.93 -21.67
N SER A 180 12.45 15.81 -22.72
CA SER A 180 12.83 16.92 -23.58
C SER A 180 11.71 17.37 -24.52
N ILE A 181 10.60 16.62 -24.59
CA ILE A 181 9.46 16.94 -25.45
C ILE A 181 8.66 18.11 -24.90
N THR A 182 8.42 19.12 -25.70
CA THR A 182 7.56 20.24 -25.36
C THR A 182 6.07 19.86 -25.43
N ARG A 183 5.21 20.66 -24.78
CA ARG A 183 3.74 20.50 -24.85
C ARG A 183 3.25 20.48 -26.29
N ARG A 184 3.75 21.40 -27.14
CA ARG A 184 3.31 21.53 -28.55
C ARG A 184 3.70 20.32 -29.37
N GLU A 185 4.96 19.88 -29.29
CA GLU A 185 5.45 18.68 -29.99
C GLU A 185 4.66 17.44 -29.60
N TRP A 186 4.29 17.33 -28.32
CA TRP A 186 3.51 16.19 -27.85
C TRP A 186 2.05 16.25 -28.33
N PHE A 187 1.43 17.44 -28.29
CA PHE A 187 0.08 17.65 -28.85
C PHE A 187 0.03 17.35 -30.35
N ASP A 188 1.01 17.81 -31.12
CA ASP A 188 1.11 17.51 -32.55
C ASP A 188 1.22 16.00 -32.80
N LYS A 189 2.00 15.29 -31.97
CA LYS A 189 2.15 13.84 -32.05
C LYS A 189 0.84 13.08 -31.84
N ILE A 190 -0.03 13.54 -30.95
CA ILE A 190 -1.31 12.88 -30.63
C ILE A 190 -2.50 13.47 -31.41
N GLY A 191 -2.30 14.50 -32.21
CA GLY A 191 -3.34 15.19 -32.95
C GLY A 191 -4.25 16.07 -32.08
N CYS A 192 -3.73 16.63 -30.99
CA CYS A 192 -4.45 17.51 -30.09
C CYS A 192 -4.24 18.99 -30.49
N ASP A 193 -5.31 19.73 -30.73
CA ASP A 193 -5.29 21.12 -31.23
C ASP A 193 -5.59 22.17 -30.16
N PHE A 194 -5.37 21.86 -28.90
CA PHE A 194 -5.58 22.81 -27.82
C PHE A 194 -4.73 24.07 -27.99
N PRO A 195 -5.30 25.26 -27.76
CA PRO A 195 -4.56 26.53 -27.79
C PRO A 195 -3.37 26.53 -26.82
N ASP A 196 -2.29 27.21 -27.19
CA ASP A 196 -1.04 27.22 -26.41
C ASP A 196 -1.20 27.86 -25.02
N ASP A 197 -2.12 28.79 -24.87
CA ASP A 197 -2.46 29.46 -23.61
C ASP A 197 -3.45 28.68 -22.72
N SER A 198 -3.82 27.46 -23.14
CA SER A 198 -4.74 26.62 -22.40
C SER A 198 -4.18 26.17 -21.04
N ILE A 199 -5.08 26.06 -20.07
CA ILE A 199 -4.81 25.40 -18.80
C ILE A 199 -5.37 23.98 -18.90
N VAL A 200 -4.49 22.99 -18.91
CA VAL A 200 -4.84 21.61 -19.21
C VAL A 200 -5.00 20.79 -17.95
N LEU A 201 -6.24 20.37 -17.67
CA LEU A 201 -6.54 19.31 -16.71
C LEU A 201 -6.31 17.96 -17.40
N GLY A 202 -5.54 17.07 -16.80
CA GLY A 202 -5.29 15.73 -17.33
C GLY A 202 -5.80 14.63 -16.41
N ILE A 203 -6.39 13.58 -16.97
CA ILE A 203 -6.67 12.32 -16.28
C ILE A 203 -6.17 11.14 -17.10
N ALA A 204 -5.37 10.27 -16.48
CA ALA A 204 -4.89 9.02 -17.09
C ALA A 204 -5.48 7.82 -16.31
N ALA A 205 -6.43 7.12 -16.92
CA ALA A 205 -7.15 6.03 -16.25
C ALA A 205 -7.78 5.06 -17.25
N ARG A 206 -8.04 3.82 -16.82
CA ARG A 206 -8.97 2.94 -17.54
C ARG A 206 -10.40 3.48 -17.43
N PHE A 207 -11.21 3.30 -18.47
CA PHE A 207 -12.59 3.73 -18.44
C PHE A 207 -13.48 2.62 -17.89
N ASP A 208 -13.51 2.55 -16.56
CA ASP A 208 -14.34 1.63 -15.78
C ASP A 208 -14.96 2.34 -14.57
N ALA A 209 -16.01 1.76 -14.01
CA ALA A 209 -16.78 2.34 -12.92
C ALA A 209 -15.94 2.64 -11.65
N VAL A 210 -14.79 1.96 -11.45
CA VAL A 210 -13.93 2.19 -10.29
C VAL A 210 -13.13 3.48 -10.45
N LYS A 211 -12.76 3.84 -11.68
CA LYS A 211 -12.01 5.07 -11.99
C LYS A 211 -12.87 6.31 -12.05
N ASP A 212 -14.19 6.13 -12.27
CA ASP A 212 -15.21 7.19 -12.22
C ASP A 212 -14.82 8.47 -12.97
N VAL A 213 -14.35 8.30 -14.23
CA VAL A 213 -13.93 9.41 -15.10
C VAL A 213 -15.08 10.40 -15.32
N ALA A 214 -16.32 9.94 -15.23
CA ALA A 214 -17.52 10.78 -15.32
C ALA A 214 -17.53 11.89 -14.27
N THR A 215 -17.08 11.65 -13.04
CA THR A 215 -16.94 12.69 -12.01
C THR A 215 -15.91 13.75 -12.43
N THR A 216 -14.80 13.37 -13.09
CA THR A 216 -13.83 14.35 -13.63
C THR A 216 -14.45 15.21 -14.72
N ILE A 217 -15.19 14.62 -15.66
CA ILE A 217 -15.87 15.36 -16.75
C ILE A 217 -16.89 16.35 -16.18
N ARG A 218 -17.71 15.94 -15.20
CA ARG A 218 -18.68 16.83 -14.54
C ARG A 218 -18.00 17.98 -13.77
N GLY A 219 -16.94 17.66 -13.02
CA GLY A 219 -16.17 18.67 -12.29
C GLY A 219 -15.46 19.65 -13.23
N PHE A 220 -14.92 19.15 -14.35
CA PHE A 220 -14.35 19.98 -15.41
C PHE A 220 -15.40 20.89 -16.05
N ALA A 221 -16.57 20.36 -16.40
CA ALA A 221 -17.64 21.16 -17.04
C ALA A 221 -18.01 22.35 -16.16
N GLY A 222 -18.28 22.15 -14.87
CA GLY A 222 -18.61 23.27 -13.97
C GLY A 222 -17.45 24.26 -13.76
N ALA A 223 -16.20 23.84 -13.96
CA ALA A 223 -15.06 24.74 -13.93
C ALA A 223 -14.88 25.50 -15.26
N ALA A 224 -15.11 24.84 -16.40
CA ALA A 224 -14.93 25.38 -17.72
C ALA A 224 -15.98 26.45 -18.08
N GLU A 225 -17.14 26.46 -17.40
CA GLU A 225 -18.13 27.55 -17.46
C GLU A 225 -17.58 28.90 -16.93
N LYS A 226 -16.61 28.81 -15.99
CA LYS A 226 -16.04 29.99 -15.29
C LYS A 226 -14.63 30.33 -15.75
N ASN A 227 -13.99 29.49 -16.55
CA ASN A 227 -12.67 29.74 -17.12
C ASN A 227 -12.56 29.10 -18.51
N GLU A 228 -12.66 29.96 -19.55
CA GLU A 228 -12.67 29.53 -20.95
C GLU A 228 -11.35 28.94 -21.44
N ARG A 229 -10.22 29.17 -20.74
CA ARG A 229 -8.92 28.62 -21.08
C ARG A 229 -8.77 27.14 -20.65
N LEU A 230 -9.70 26.63 -19.83
CA LEU A 230 -9.63 25.23 -19.38
C LEU A 230 -9.84 24.25 -20.53
N ARG A 231 -8.99 23.23 -20.58
CA ARG A 231 -9.10 22.08 -21.48
C ARG A 231 -8.93 20.80 -20.68
N LEU A 232 -9.54 19.71 -21.14
CA LEU A 232 -9.46 18.40 -20.49
C LEU A 232 -8.82 17.39 -21.44
N LEU A 233 -7.69 16.83 -21.03
CA LEU A 233 -6.97 15.77 -21.73
C LEU A 233 -7.21 14.43 -21.02
N ILE A 234 -7.88 13.49 -21.69
CA ILE A 234 -8.23 12.18 -21.13
C ILE A 234 -7.38 11.12 -21.83
N ALA A 235 -6.46 10.49 -21.09
CA ALA A 235 -5.64 9.36 -21.55
C ALA A 235 -6.21 8.05 -20.98
N GLY A 236 -6.44 7.08 -21.84
CA GLY A 236 -6.99 5.78 -21.48
C GLY A 236 -8.03 5.26 -22.44
N ASP A 237 -8.54 4.09 -22.12
CA ASP A 237 -9.63 3.43 -22.86
C ASP A 237 -10.39 2.46 -21.94
N GLY A 238 -11.54 1.98 -22.38
CA GLY A 238 -12.34 1.00 -21.64
C GLY A 238 -13.81 0.99 -22.03
N MET A 239 -14.57 0.17 -21.31
CA MET A 239 -15.99 -0.09 -21.64
C MET A 239 -16.90 1.15 -21.54
N GLU A 240 -16.49 2.15 -20.78
CA GLU A 240 -17.30 3.37 -20.57
C GLU A 240 -17.00 4.48 -21.59
N ARG A 241 -16.14 4.25 -22.62
CA ARG A 241 -15.70 5.29 -23.55
C ARG A 241 -16.86 6.03 -24.20
N GLU A 242 -17.77 5.30 -24.82
CA GLU A 242 -18.92 5.89 -25.53
C GLU A 242 -19.78 6.75 -24.57
N MET A 243 -20.08 6.23 -23.40
CA MET A 243 -20.84 6.93 -22.36
C MET A 243 -20.12 8.24 -21.90
N LEU A 244 -18.78 8.22 -21.79
CA LEU A 244 -18.02 9.41 -21.40
C LEU A 244 -17.99 10.46 -22.52
N GLU A 245 -17.89 10.06 -23.78
CA GLU A 245 -17.98 10.97 -24.94
C GLU A 245 -19.37 11.61 -25.05
N GLU A 246 -20.44 10.81 -24.87
CA GLU A 246 -21.81 11.31 -24.80
C GLU A 246 -22.03 12.31 -23.65
N LEU A 247 -21.45 12.02 -22.47
CA LEU A 247 -21.50 12.90 -21.31
C LEU A 247 -20.87 14.28 -21.62
N CYS A 248 -19.77 14.32 -22.37
CA CYS A 248 -19.16 15.59 -22.80
C CYS A 248 -20.09 16.40 -23.71
N VAL A 249 -20.83 15.74 -24.60
CA VAL A 249 -21.84 16.38 -25.45
C VAL A 249 -23.00 16.93 -24.62
N GLN A 250 -23.53 16.10 -23.70
CA GLN A 250 -24.66 16.50 -22.83
C GLN A 250 -24.32 17.71 -21.95
N LEU A 251 -23.05 17.82 -21.51
CA LEU A 251 -22.57 18.92 -20.68
C LEU A 251 -22.07 20.13 -21.49
N GLY A 252 -22.11 20.07 -22.84
CA GLY A 252 -21.69 21.17 -23.71
C GLY A 252 -20.20 21.49 -23.67
N VAL A 253 -19.36 20.51 -23.37
CA VAL A 253 -17.90 20.68 -23.25
C VAL A 253 -17.08 19.82 -24.24
N ARG A 254 -17.74 19.18 -25.22
CA ARG A 254 -17.10 18.27 -26.16
C ARG A 254 -15.93 18.89 -26.93
N ASP A 255 -16.04 20.16 -27.29
CA ASP A 255 -15.01 20.95 -27.96
C ASP A 255 -13.80 21.31 -27.09
N LYS A 256 -13.94 21.19 -25.77
CA LYS A 256 -12.88 21.44 -24.78
C LYS A 256 -12.22 20.17 -24.25
N VAL A 257 -12.64 18.98 -24.73
CA VAL A 257 -12.17 17.67 -24.25
C VAL A 257 -11.51 16.88 -25.39
N PHE A 258 -10.29 16.42 -25.14
CA PHE A 258 -9.56 15.54 -26.06
C PHE A 258 -9.34 14.17 -25.43
N PHE A 259 -9.77 13.12 -26.15
CA PHE A 259 -9.55 11.73 -25.76
C PHE A 259 -8.31 11.19 -26.50
N ALA A 260 -7.20 11.07 -25.81
CA ALA A 260 -5.92 10.63 -26.39
C ALA A 260 -5.82 9.11 -26.62
N GLY A 261 -6.81 8.33 -26.16
CA GLY A 261 -6.75 6.89 -26.22
C GLY A 261 -5.74 6.30 -25.23
N TRP A 262 -5.42 5.02 -25.42
CA TRP A 262 -4.42 4.32 -24.60
C TRP A 262 -3.00 4.74 -25.00
N ILE A 263 -2.24 5.29 -24.05
CA ILE A 263 -0.84 5.69 -24.24
C ILE A 263 0.04 4.55 -23.71
N SER A 264 0.67 3.79 -24.62
CA SER A 264 1.64 2.75 -24.28
C SER A 264 3.03 3.32 -24.00
N ASP A 265 3.42 4.34 -24.78
CA ASP A 265 4.72 5.01 -24.72
C ASP A 265 4.53 6.52 -24.72
N GLY A 266 5.34 7.23 -23.94
CA GLY A 266 5.31 8.69 -23.92
C GLY A 266 4.44 9.29 -22.80
N MET A 267 4.16 8.55 -21.73
CA MET A 267 3.49 9.11 -20.55
C MET A 267 4.21 10.33 -19.97
N ASP A 268 5.53 10.43 -20.14
CA ASP A 268 6.28 11.62 -19.75
C ASP A 268 5.84 12.86 -20.57
N GLY A 269 5.57 12.71 -21.87
CA GLY A 269 5.01 13.77 -22.70
C GLY A 269 3.58 14.17 -22.26
N TYR A 270 2.77 13.18 -21.90
CA TYR A 270 1.45 13.44 -21.32
C TYR A 270 1.56 14.30 -20.05
N TYR A 271 2.39 13.89 -19.06
CA TYR A 271 2.55 14.67 -17.84
C TYR A 271 3.23 16.03 -18.08
N ALA A 272 4.12 16.15 -19.05
CA ALA A 272 4.70 17.44 -19.45
C ALA A 272 3.62 18.39 -20.01
N SER A 273 2.62 17.87 -20.71
CA SER A 273 1.60 18.64 -21.41
C SER A 273 0.45 19.15 -20.53
N ILE A 274 0.20 18.57 -19.36
CA ILE A 274 -0.87 18.99 -18.45
C ILE A 274 -0.37 20.02 -17.42
N ASP A 275 -1.27 20.79 -16.84
CA ASP A 275 -1.01 21.75 -15.75
C ASP A 275 -1.50 21.22 -14.40
N ILE A 276 -2.57 20.45 -14.41
CA ILE A 276 -3.25 19.89 -13.23
C ILE A 276 -3.55 18.42 -13.52
N ASN A 277 -3.18 17.54 -12.63
CA ASN A 277 -3.56 16.12 -12.71
C ASN A 277 -4.87 15.86 -11.94
N ALA A 278 -5.71 14.97 -12.45
CA ALA A 278 -6.97 14.58 -11.84
C ALA A 278 -7.03 13.08 -11.56
N ILE A 279 -7.60 12.71 -10.41
CA ILE A 279 -7.91 11.31 -10.05
C ILE A 279 -9.26 11.30 -9.34
N SER A 280 -10.30 10.74 -9.98
CA SER A 280 -11.67 10.69 -9.45
C SER A 280 -12.09 9.32 -8.93
N SER A 281 -11.17 8.37 -8.86
CA SER A 281 -11.44 6.96 -8.53
C SER A 281 -12.25 6.78 -7.24
N LEU A 282 -13.11 5.77 -7.23
CA LEU A 282 -13.87 5.33 -6.04
C LEU A 282 -13.06 4.44 -5.11
N SER A 283 -12.00 3.83 -5.64
CA SER A 283 -11.06 2.99 -4.86
C SER A 283 -9.68 3.01 -5.51
N GLU A 284 -8.66 3.23 -4.68
CA GLU A 284 -7.25 3.15 -5.08
C GLU A 284 -6.44 2.49 -3.99
N THR A 285 -5.42 1.74 -4.39
CA THR A 285 -4.39 1.28 -3.46
C THR A 285 -3.33 2.36 -3.29
N PHE A 286 -2.49 2.53 -4.30
CA PHE A 286 -1.53 3.63 -4.46
C PHE A 286 -1.19 3.74 -5.95
N PRO A 287 -1.92 4.57 -6.73
CA PRO A 287 -1.80 4.60 -8.18
C PRO A 287 -0.52 5.29 -8.65
N TYR A 288 0.13 4.74 -9.70
CA TYR A 288 1.29 5.37 -10.34
C TYR A 288 0.96 6.75 -10.90
N ALA A 289 -0.26 6.96 -11.41
CA ALA A 289 -0.67 8.23 -11.98
C ALA A 289 -0.48 9.43 -11.03
N VAL A 290 -0.58 9.23 -9.71
CA VAL A 290 -0.32 10.32 -8.75
C VAL A 290 1.17 10.55 -8.51
N THR A 291 2.00 9.51 -8.50
CA THR A 291 3.44 9.63 -8.30
C THR A 291 4.17 10.10 -9.54
N GLU A 292 3.71 9.71 -10.72
CA GLU A 292 4.21 10.19 -12.02
C GLU A 292 3.88 11.67 -12.23
N ALA A 293 2.63 12.09 -11.93
CA ALA A 293 2.26 13.50 -11.92
C ALA A 293 3.11 14.32 -10.93
N ALA A 294 3.36 13.76 -9.73
CA ALA A 294 4.21 14.39 -8.72
C ALA A 294 5.66 14.50 -9.20
N ARG A 295 6.21 13.48 -9.89
CA ARG A 295 7.53 13.54 -10.53
C ARG A 295 7.62 14.66 -11.57
N ALA A 296 6.55 14.89 -12.31
CA ALA A 296 6.45 16.00 -13.27
C ALA A 296 6.12 17.36 -12.62
N GLY A 297 6.05 17.44 -11.28
CA GLY A 297 5.74 18.67 -10.55
C GLY A 297 4.29 19.14 -10.76
N LYS A 298 3.36 18.23 -11.10
CA LYS A 298 1.95 18.59 -11.36
C LYS A 298 1.12 18.42 -10.10
N PRO A 299 0.43 19.48 -9.61
CA PRO A 299 -0.50 19.35 -8.51
C PRO A 299 -1.66 18.45 -8.90
N THR A 300 -2.13 17.62 -7.99
CA THR A 300 -3.22 16.68 -8.23
C THR A 300 -4.48 17.10 -7.49
N VAL A 301 -5.63 17.09 -8.18
CA VAL A 301 -6.97 17.10 -7.59
C VAL A 301 -7.46 15.66 -7.52
N ALA A 302 -7.60 15.12 -6.32
CA ALA A 302 -7.85 13.69 -6.12
C ALA A 302 -9.04 13.41 -5.21
N SER A 303 -9.76 12.33 -5.48
CA SER A 303 -10.73 11.76 -4.54
C SER A 303 -10.03 11.28 -3.27
N ARG A 304 -10.66 11.46 -2.10
CA ARG A 304 -10.13 11.05 -0.80
C ARG A 304 -10.34 9.55 -0.57
N VAL A 305 -9.62 8.71 -1.31
CA VAL A 305 -9.73 7.24 -1.22
C VAL A 305 -8.37 6.57 -1.12
N GLY A 306 -8.35 5.42 -0.49
CA GLY A 306 -7.20 4.51 -0.47
C GLY A 306 -5.91 5.16 0.00
N GLY A 307 -4.84 4.99 -0.78
CA GLY A 307 -3.51 5.54 -0.49
C GLY A 307 -3.32 6.99 -0.91
N LEU A 308 -4.26 7.63 -1.62
CA LEU A 308 -4.12 9.00 -2.12
C LEU A 308 -3.85 10.05 -1.02
N PRO A 309 -4.53 10.02 0.15
CA PRO A 309 -4.25 10.95 1.24
C PRO A 309 -2.84 10.81 1.85
N ARG A 310 -2.11 9.75 1.55
CA ARG A 310 -0.72 9.58 2.00
C ARG A 310 0.23 10.52 1.24
N LEU A 311 0.04 10.69 -0.06
CA LEU A 311 0.82 11.62 -0.88
C LEU A 311 0.21 13.03 -0.89
N ILE A 312 -1.12 13.13 -1.02
CA ILE A 312 -1.84 14.38 -1.15
C ILE A 312 -2.31 14.86 0.22
N THR A 313 -1.67 15.92 0.73
CA THR A 313 -2.14 16.69 1.89
C THR A 313 -2.91 17.89 1.35
N ASN A 314 -4.21 17.99 1.70
CA ASN A 314 -5.11 19.00 1.14
C ASN A 314 -4.61 20.43 1.38
N GLY A 315 -4.45 21.21 0.29
CA GLY A 315 -3.94 22.59 0.33
C GLY A 315 -2.43 22.73 0.47
N GLU A 316 -1.67 21.63 0.67
CA GLU A 316 -0.21 21.62 0.83
C GLU A 316 0.50 20.95 -0.36
N THR A 317 0.09 19.74 -0.75
CA THR A 317 0.68 18.95 -1.85
C THR A 317 -0.30 18.60 -2.95
N GLY A 318 -1.51 19.13 -2.91
CA GLY A 318 -2.60 18.93 -3.84
C GLY A 318 -3.94 19.25 -3.20
N MET A 319 -5.02 18.87 -3.85
CA MET A 319 -6.38 19.08 -3.36
C MET A 319 -7.16 17.77 -3.30
N LEU A 320 -7.95 17.58 -2.23
CA LEU A 320 -8.76 16.38 -2.01
C LEU A 320 -10.25 16.73 -1.97
N PHE A 321 -11.06 15.88 -2.61
CA PHE A 321 -12.52 15.96 -2.58
C PHE A 321 -13.12 14.59 -2.19
N SER A 322 -14.39 14.56 -1.79
CA SER A 322 -15.09 13.31 -1.50
C SER A 322 -15.44 12.57 -2.81
N PRO A 323 -15.37 11.23 -2.86
CA PRO A 323 -15.76 10.49 -4.06
C PRO A 323 -17.13 10.94 -4.60
N ARG A 324 -17.24 11.10 -5.91
CA ARG A 324 -18.44 11.57 -6.65
C ARG A 324 -18.85 13.02 -6.41
N ASP A 325 -18.12 13.78 -5.61
CA ASP A 325 -18.39 15.19 -5.35
C ASP A 325 -17.74 16.07 -6.44
N HIS A 326 -18.39 16.08 -7.62
CA HIS A 326 -17.92 16.86 -8.77
C HIS A 326 -17.98 18.38 -8.53
N GLU A 327 -18.84 18.86 -7.62
CA GLU A 327 -18.91 20.30 -7.30
C GLU A 327 -17.67 20.75 -6.53
N THR A 328 -17.24 19.99 -5.49
CA THR A 328 -16.00 20.28 -4.79
C THR A 328 -14.81 20.11 -5.73
N MET A 329 -14.80 19.08 -6.60
CA MET A 329 -13.77 18.92 -7.62
C MET A 329 -13.70 20.13 -8.55
N SER A 330 -14.83 20.66 -9.02
CA SER A 330 -14.89 21.88 -9.84
C SER A 330 -14.26 23.09 -9.13
N ARG A 331 -14.56 23.29 -7.85
CA ARG A 331 -13.94 24.36 -7.05
C ARG A 331 -12.43 24.19 -6.92
N CYS A 332 -11.95 22.96 -6.72
CA CYS A 332 -10.52 22.65 -6.66
C CYS A 332 -9.83 22.94 -8.01
N ILE A 333 -10.43 22.52 -9.13
CA ILE A 333 -9.92 22.78 -10.47
C ILE A 333 -9.82 24.30 -10.71
N LEU A 334 -10.88 25.06 -10.42
CA LEU A 334 -10.91 26.52 -10.59
C LEU A 334 -9.85 27.23 -9.75
N ALA A 335 -9.68 26.83 -8.49
CA ALA A 335 -8.68 27.42 -7.62
C ALA A 335 -7.27 27.25 -8.22
N LEU A 336 -6.95 26.06 -8.73
CA LEU A 336 -5.67 25.81 -9.39
C LEU A 336 -5.58 26.47 -10.77
N ALA A 337 -6.66 26.54 -11.54
CA ALA A 337 -6.67 27.17 -12.85
C ALA A 337 -6.41 28.68 -12.77
N ASN A 338 -7.01 29.34 -11.80
CA ASN A 338 -6.95 30.80 -11.67
C ASN A 338 -5.72 31.32 -10.92
N ASP A 339 -4.97 30.43 -10.24
CA ASP A 339 -3.79 30.80 -9.43
C ASP A 339 -2.57 29.97 -9.85
N GLU A 340 -1.73 30.55 -10.70
CA GLU A 340 -0.48 29.94 -11.18
C GLU A 340 0.52 29.75 -10.04
N ALA A 341 0.60 30.70 -9.11
CA ALA A 341 1.52 30.63 -7.97
C ALA A 341 1.14 29.44 -7.06
N LEU A 342 -0.17 29.24 -6.83
CA LEU A 342 -0.68 28.09 -6.10
C LEU A 342 -0.35 26.77 -6.83
N ARG A 343 -0.57 26.69 -8.16
CA ARG A 343 -0.20 25.53 -8.95
C ARG A 343 1.27 25.16 -8.80
N LYS A 344 2.17 26.15 -8.98
CA LYS A 344 3.62 25.95 -8.85
C LYS A 344 4.01 25.53 -7.44
N ARG A 345 3.46 26.16 -6.41
CA ARG A 345 3.73 25.84 -5.01
C ARG A 345 3.33 24.42 -4.65
N LEU A 346 2.08 24.01 -4.99
CA LEU A 346 1.61 22.66 -4.71
C LEU A 346 2.34 21.60 -5.54
N GLY A 347 2.66 21.92 -6.81
CA GLY A 347 3.44 21.06 -7.69
C GLY A 347 4.85 20.80 -7.17
N GLN A 348 5.56 21.84 -6.71
CA GLN A 348 6.87 21.71 -6.08
C GLN A 348 6.79 20.91 -4.76
N ALA A 349 5.81 21.19 -3.93
CA ALA A 349 5.64 20.51 -2.66
C ALA A 349 5.35 19.01 -2.82
N VAL A 350 4.51 18.64 -3.81
CA VAL A 350 4.25 17.21 -4.09
C VAL A 350 5.46 16.52 -4.71
N TYR A 351 6.23 17.21 -5.56
CA TYR A 351 7.49 16.68 -6.12
C TYR A 351 8.49 16.34 -5.01
N GLU A 352 8.76 17.27 -4.10
CA GLU A 352 9.71 17.06 -3.00
C GLU A 352 9.27 15.92 -2.06
N LYS A 353 7.97 15.85 -1.76
CA LYS A 353 7.41 14.77 -0.95
C LYS A 353 7.53 13.42 -1.67
N ALA A 354 7.19 13.37 -2.96
CA ALA A 354 7.25 12.14 -3.74
C ALA A 354 8.69 11.65 -3.91
N LYS A 355 9.64 12.54 -4.21
CA LYS A 355 11.06 12.22 -4.32
C LYS A 355 11.64 11.64 -3.03
N ARG A 356 11.27 12.21 -1.89
CA ARG A 356 11.75 11.75 -0.57
C ARG A 356 11.15 10.42 -0.15
N GLU A 357 9.84 10.21 -0.37
CA GLU A 357 9.08 9.11 0.24
C GLU A 357 8.67 8.03 -0.76
N PHE A 358 8.58 8.35 -2.06
CA PHE A 358 8.02 7.49 -3.11
C PHE A 358 8.91 7.40 -4.34
N SER A 359 10.23 7.57 -4.19
CA SER A 359 11.20 7.23 -5.24
C SER A 359 11.48 5.73 -5.27
N THR A 360 12.00 5.22 -6.39
CA THR A 360 12.41 3.81 -6.50
C THR A 360 13.48 3.45 -5.49
N GLU A 361 14.43 4.35 -5.21
CA GLU A 361 15.45 4.15 -4.17
C GLU A 361 14.83 4.05 -2.78
N SER A 362 13.79 4.86 -2.50
CA SER A 362 13.06 4.82 -1.23
C SER A 362 12.31 3.50 -1.08
N THR A 363 11.70 3.02 -2.16
CA THR A 363 11.01 1.72 -2.22
C THR A 363 11.99 0.56 -2.06
N CYS A 364 13.13 0.57 -2.76
CA CYS A 364 14.19 -0.43 -2.63
C CYS A 364 14.72 -0.49 -1.18
N ARG A 365 15.06 0.65 -0.59
CA ARG A 365 15.53 0.75 0.81
C ARG A 365 14.48 0.20 1.78
N ARG A 366 13.21 0.47 1.53
CA ARG A 366 12.10 -0.07 2.33
C ARG A 366 11.98 -1.57 2.18
N GLN A 367 12.10 -2.12 0.97
CA GLN A 367 12.07 -3.56 0.72
C GLN A 367 13.23 -4.30 1.39
N LEU A 368 14.44 -3.75 1.31
CA LEU A 368 15.61 -4.31 2.02
C LEU A 368 15.38 -4.35 3.54
N LYS A 369 14.78 -3.29 4.10
CA LYS A 369 14.40 -3.27 5.52
C LYS A 369 13.32 -4.33 5.84
N ILE A 370 12.36 -4.54 4.95
CA ILE A 370 11.34 -5.60 5.08
C ILE A 370 12.02 -6.97 5.11
N TYR A 371 12.92 -7.28 4.17
CA TYR A 371 13.64 -8.55 4.15
C TYR A 371 14.46 -8.78 5.42
N LYS A 372 15.19 -7.77 5.85
CA LYS A 372 15.93 -7.83 7.13
C LYS A 372 15.00 -8.13 8.31
N THR A 373 13.87 -7.41 8.39
CA THR A 373 12.86 -7.62 9.45
C THR A 373 12.29 -9.04 9.42
N VAL A 374 11.98 -9.56 8.23
CA VAL A 374 11.46 -10.92 8.04
C VAL A 374 12.48 -11.95 8.51
N LEU A 375 13.73 -11.87 8.08
CA LEU A 375 14.80 -12.79 8.45
C LEU A 375 15.12 -12.75 9.96
N GLU A 376 15.19 -11.55 10.53
CA GLU A 376 15.41 -11.38 11.98
C GLU A 376 14.27 -11.98 12.81
N ARG A 377 13.04 -11.85 12.36
CA ARG A 377 11.87 -12.43 13.04
C ARG A 377 11.78 -13.94 12.86
N TYR A 378 12.21 -14.43 11.70
CA TYR A 378 12.21 -15.85 11.40
C TYR A 378 13.29 -16.58 12.20
N SER A 379 14.52 -16.04 12.27
CA SER A 379 15.65 -16.60 13.00
C SER A 379 15.60 -16.33 14.52
N ARG A 380 14.95 -15.22 14.93
CA ARG A 380 14.83 -14.83 16.36
C ARG A 380 13.37 -14.69 16.75
N PRO A 381 12.73 -15.75 17.21
CA PRO A 381 11.28 -15.78 17.45
C PRO A 381 10.79 -14.79 18.53
N ARG A 382 11.72 -14.12 19.28
CA ARG A 382 11.33 -13.12 20.30
C ARG A 382 11.59 -11.69 19.80
N SER A 383 10.50 -10.97 19.53
CA SER A 383 10.55 -9.56 19.11
C SER A 383 9.26 -8.84 19.53
N GLY A 384 9.33 -7.49 19.65
CA GLY A 384 8.16 -6.66 19.89
C GLY A 384 7.64 -6.65 21.32
N ALA A 385 6.39 -6.20 21.48
CA ALA A 385 5.78 -5.89 22.75
C ALA A 385 4.35 -6.47 22.89
N VAL A 386 3.99 -6.86 24.10
CA VAL A 386 2.61 -7.07 24.53
C VAL A 386 2.21 -5.90 25.44
N ILE A 387 1.09 -5.24 25.15
CA ILE A 387 0.57 -4.13 25.94
C ILE A 387 -0.73 -4.60 26.62
N CYS A 388 -0.81 -4.42 27.93
CA CYS A 388 -1.96 -4.78 28.75
C CYS A 388 -2.44 -3.57 29.55
N GLY A 389 -3.72 -3.24 29.42
CA GLY A 389 -4.37 -2.13 30.09
C GLY A 389 -5.90 -2.26 30.07
N ALA A 390 -6.60 -1.18 30.34
CA ALA A 390 -8.08 -1.17 30.33
C ALA A 390 -8.65 -0.94 28.91
N TYR A 391 -8.09 -1.61 27.91
CA TYR A 391 -8.40 -1.41 26.49
C TYR A 391 -9.62 -2.19 26.01
N GLY A 392 -10.29 -1.65 24.99
CA GLY A 392 -11.48 -2.26 24.38
C GLY A 392 -12.75 -2.10 25.21
N HIS A 393 -12.78 -1.16 26.16
CA HIS A 393 -13.94 -0.78 26.95
C HIS A 393 -14.68 0.44 26.40
N GLY A 394 -14.13 1.11 25.38
CA GLY A 394 -14.69 2.35 24.84
C GLY A 394 -14.35 3.60 25.68
N ASN A 395 -13.40 3.51 26.62
CA ASN A 395 -12.92 4.66 27.37
C ASN A 395 -11.92 5.45 26.53
N ALA A 396 -12.26 6.69 26.16
CA ALA A 396 -11.44 7.53 25.28
C ALA A 396 -10.04 7.79 25.84
N GLY A 397 -9.87 7.93 27.15
CA GLY A 397 -8.56 8.16 27.78
C GLY A 397 -7.63 6.95 27.64
N ASP A 398 -8.12 5.75 27.90
CA ASP A 398 -7.33 4.54 27.78
C ASP A 398 -6.97 4.24 26.30
N GLU A 399 -7.90 4.47 25.37
CA GLU A 399 -7.63 4.30 23.92
C GLU A 399 -6.63 5.34 23.41
N ALA A 400 -6.67 6.59 23.89
CA ALA A 400 -5.69 7.63 23.56
C ALA A 400 -4.29 7.26 24.07
N LEU A 401 -4.18 6.74 25.31
CA LEU A 401 -2.91 6.24 25.85
C LEU A 401 -2.36 5.06 25.03
N LEU A 402 -3.21 4.13 24.62
CA LEU A 402 -2.80 3.04 23.74
C LEU A 402 -2.24 3.56 22.44
N THR A 403 -2.91 4.54 21.82
CA THR A 403 -2.45 5.17 20.58
C THR A 403 -1.09 5.82 20.77
N ALA A 404 -0.89 6.57 21.86
CA ALA A 404 0.38 7.23 22.16
C ALA A 404 1.52 6.22 22.39
N ILE A 405 1.29 5.16 23.19
CA ILE A 405 2.28 4.12 23.45
C ILE A 405 2.67 3.41 22.14
N ALA A 406 1.68 3.05 21.33
CA ALA A 406 1.93 2.38 20.05
C ALA A 406 2.69 3.28 19.07
N ALA A 407 2.36 4.58 19.00
CA ALA A 407 3.07 5.55 18.18
C ALA A 407 4.54 5.67 18.61
N GLN A 408 4.83 5.79 19.90
CA GLN A 408 6.21 5.85 20.41
C GLN A 408 7.00 4.57 20.10
N LEU A 409 6.40 3.40 20.24
CA LEU A 409 7.06 2.14 19.88
C LEU A 409 7.38 2.09 18.39
N ARG A 410 6.52 2.61 17.53
CA ARG A 410 6.71 2.67 16.08
C ARG A 410 7.74 3.73 15.64
N THR A 411 8.02 4.75 16.43
CA THR A 411 9.16 5.65 16.15
C THR A 411 10.49 4.93 16.30
N ILE A 412 10.57 3.96 17.22
CA ILE A 412 11.79 3.15 17.46
C ILE A 412 11.92 2.08 16.37
N ASP A 413 10.85 1.36 16.09
CA ASP A 413 10.78 0.34 15.04
C ASP A 413 9.38 0.40 14.38
N PRO A 414 9.28 0.99 13.16
CA PRO A 414 8.00 1.12 12.43
C PRO A 414 7.29 -0.21 12.19
N ASP A 415 8.03 -1.31 12.14
CA ASP A 415 7.53 -2.66 11.91
C ASP A 415 7.37 -3.45 13.21
N MET A 416 7.54 -2.83 14.39
CA MET A 416 7.47 -3.54 15.68
C MET A 416 6.19 -4.36 15.80
N ARG A 417 6.34 -5.62 16.20
CA ARG A 417 5.20 -6.47 16.57
C ARG A 417 4.59 -5.96 17.87
N ILE A 418 3.33 -5.57 17.82
CA ILE A 418 2.59 -5.08 18.99
C ILE A 418 1.31 -5.88 19.12
N THR A 419 1.11 -6.52 20.29
CA THR A 419 -0.11 -7.27 20.60
C THR A 419 -0.77 -6.68 21.83
N ILE A 420 -2.05 -6.37 21.72
CA ILE A 420 -2.86 -5.74 22.79
C ILE A 420 -3.69 -6.79 23.51
N VAL A 421 -3.72 -6.75 24.84
CA VAL A 421 -4.71 -7.49 25.63
C VAL A 421 -5.94 -6.61 25.75
N SER A 422 -7.03 -6.99 25.08
CA SER A 422 -8.25 -6.17 24.95
C SER A 422 -9.50 -6.94 25.33
N LYS A 423 -10.51 -6.22 25.83
CA LYS A 423 -11.87 -6.77 26.05
C LYS A 423 -12.59 -7.02 24.72
N ASN A 424 -12.37 -6.13 23.73
CA ASN A 424 -12.94 -6.25 22.39
C ASN A 424 -11.83 -6.27 21.32
N PRO A 425 -11.20 -7.44 21.06
CA PRO A 425 -10.09 -7.54 20.12
C PRO A 425 -10.43 -7.13 18.68
N LYS A 426 -11.68 -7.34 18.23
CA LYS A 426 -12.10 -6.95 16.88
C LYS A 426 -12.06 -5.44 16.72
N HIS A 427 -12.65 -4.71 17.67
CA HIS A 427 -12.65 -3.25 17.68
C HIS A 427 -11.20 -2.70 17.76
N THR A 428 -10.39 -3.22 18.71
CA THR A 428 -8.99 -2.79 18.86
C THR A 428 -8.19 -3.00 17.58
N LYS A 429 -8.35 -4.12 16.88
CA LYS A 429 -7.69 -4.37 15.59
C LYS A 429 -8.11 -3.37 14.51
N SER A 430 -9.41 -3.11 14.39
CA SER A 430 -9.94 -2.20 13.36
C SER A 430 -9.52 -0.76 13.60
N VAL A 431 -9.62 -0.28 14.84
CA VAL A 431 -9.35 1.13 15.18
C VAL A 431 -7.86 1.46 15.22
N HIS A 432 -7.05 0.59 15.84
CA HIS A 432 -5.63 0.88 16.08
C HIS A 432 -4.68 0.20 15.08
N ALA A 433 -5.19 -0.63 14.17
CA ALA A 433 -4.38 -1.45 13.26
C ALA A 433 -3.30 -2.28 13.99
N LEU A 434 -3.62 -2.77 15.21
CA LEU A 434 -2.74 -3.55 16.08
C LEU A 434 -3.30 -4.95 16.28
N SER A 435 -2.41 -5.95 16.47
CA SER A 435 -2.83 -7.29 16.88
C SER A 435 -3.47 -7.25 18.26
N ALA A 436 -4.51 -8.03 18.47
CA ALA A 436 -5.21 -8.06 19.76
C ALA A 436 -5.68 -9.47 20.13
N ILE A 437 -5.57 -9.78 21.43
CA ILE A 437 -6.06 -11.01 22.04
C ILE A 437 -7.10 -10.67 23.13
N ARG A 438 -8.06 -11.56 23.33
CA ARG A 438 -9.12 -11.32 24.30
C ARG A 438 -8.60 -11.48 25.72
N ARG A 439 -8.99 -10.55 26.62
CA ARG A 439 -8.76 -10.62 28.06
C ARG A 439 -9.25 -11.97 28.58
N GLY A 440 -8.41 -12.69 29.34
CA GLY A 440 -8.71 -14.02 29.87
C GLY A 440 -8.27 -15.20 28.98
N GLN A 441 -7.83 -14.99 27.76
CA GLN A 441 -7.24 -16.05 26.92
C GLN A 441 -5.76 -16.31 27.29
N PHE A 442 -5.52 -16.82 28.50
CA PHE A 442 -4.18 -16.96 29.07
C PHE A 442 -3.24 -17.87 28.25
N ILE A 443 -3.75 -18.88 27.54
CA ILE A 443 -2.95 -19.75 26.68
C ILE A 443 -2.40 -18.93 25.48
N ARG A 444 -3.24 -18.12 24.85
CA ARG A 444 -2.83 -17.23 23.76
C ARG A 444 -1.88 -16.15 24.28
N LEU A 445 -2.21 -15.53 25.43
CA LEU A 445 -1.34 -14.55 26.07
C LEU A 445 0.06 -15.13 26.33
N ARG A 446 0.14 -16.32 26.93
CA ARG A 446 1.42 -16.99 27.18
C ARG A 446 2.21 -17.25 25.90
N ARG A 447 1.56 -17.62 24.81
CA ARG A 447 2.19 -17.82 23.51
C ARG A 447 2.77 -16.50 22.98
N GLU A 448 2.01 -15.40 23.05
CA GLU A 448 2.50 -14.07 22.62
C GLU A 448 3.63 -13.55 23.51
N LEU A 449 3.53 -13.72 24.84
CA LEU A 449 4.59 -13.33 25.77
C LEU A 449 5.91 -14.09 25.50
N LYS A 450 5.85 -15.37 25.16
CA LYS A 450 7.05 -16.14 24.78
C LYS A 450 7.72 -15.63 23.52
N ARG A 451 6.96 -14.99 22.61
CA ARG A 451 7.43 -14.39 21.35
C ARG A 451 7.85 -12.93 21.49
N SER A 452 7.52 -12.28 22.61
CA SER A 452 7.77 -10.86 22.84
C SER A 452 8.96 -10.61 23.75
N LYS A 453 9.66 -9.50 23.54
CA LYS A 453 10.75 -9.02 24.41
C LYS A 453 10.24 -8.17 25.55
N LEU A 454 9.18 -7.37 25.30
CA LEU A 454 8.67 -6.34 26.19
C LEU A 454 7.20 -6.64 26.58
N PHE A 455 6.87 -6.43 27.83
CA PHE A 455 5.51 -6.34 28.33
C PHE A 455 5.28 -4.96 28.94
N ILE A 456 4.29 -4.23 28.45
CA ILE A 456 3.92 -2.91 28.95
C ILE A 456 2.59 -3.04 29.69
N SER A 457 2.60 -2.77 31.01
CA SER A 457 1.39 -2.53 31.77
C SER A 457 1.10 -1.05 31.72
N GLY A 458 0.06 -0.65 31.01
CA GLY A 458 -0.18 0.77 30.74
C GLY A 458 -1.62 1.11 30.43
N GLY A 459 -1.97 2.35 30.75
CA GLY A 459 -3.31 2.90 30.56
C GLY A 459 -4.25 2.65 31.73
N GLY A 460 -4.60 3.71 32.45
CA GLY A 460 -5.54 3.71 33.54
C GLY A 460 -4.99 3.29 34.90
N SER A 461 -5.83 3.39 35.92
CA SER A 461 -5.50 2.97 37.31
C SER A 461 -5.72 1.46 37.43
N LEU A 462 -4.65 0.70 37.07
CA LEU A 462 -4.75 -0.76 36.94
C LEU A 462 -4.48 -1.49 38.27
N ILE A 463 -3.55 -0.96 39.06
CA ILE A 463 -3.13 -1.58 40.33
C ILE A 463 -3.92 -0.96 41.49
N GLN A 464 -5.17 -1.39 41.64
CA GLN A 464 -6.07 -0.92 42.69
C GLN A 464 -7.19 -1.95 42.88
N ASP A 465 -7.76 -2.01 44.09
CA ASP A 465 -8.82 -2.95 44.47
C ASP A 465 -10.21 -2.31 44.68
N VAL A 466 -10.30 -0.99 44.47
CA VAL A 466 -11.57 -0.23 44.63
C VAL A 466 -12.65 -0.71 43.66
N THR A 467 -12.26 -0.97 42.38
CA THR A 467 -13.22 -1.44 41.38
C THR A 467 -13.52 -2.92 41.48
N SER A 468 -12.50 -3.77 41.67
CA SER A 468 -12.68 -5.22 41.74
C SER A 468 -11.37 -5.94 42.07
N ARG A 469 -11.39 -6.83 43.06
CA ARG A 469 -10.30 -7.77 43.36
C ARG A 469 -9.92 -8.63 42.14
N ARG A 470 -10.91 -9.04 41.32
CA ARG A 470 -10.67 -9.82 40.09
C ARG A 470 -9.88 -9.02 39.07
N SER A 471 -10.09 -7.70 38.96
CA SER A 471 -9.35 -6.82 38.08
C SER A 471 -7.88 -6.71 38.51
N LEU A 472 -7.66 -6.44 39.80
CA LEU A 472 -6.30 -6.38 40.36
C LEU A 472 -5.57 -7.71 40.15
N TRP A 473 -6.20 -8.84 40.50
CA TRP A 473 -5.61 -10.18 40.29
C TRP A 473 -5.23 -10.40 38.82
N PHE A 474 -6.08 -10.00 37.87
CA PHE A 474 -5.80 -10.16 36.45
C PHE A 474 -4.55 -9.40 36.05
N TYR A 475 -4.36 -8.15 36.45
CA TYR A 475 -3.18 -7.36 36.07
C TYR A 475 -1.92 -7.88 36.75
N LEU A 476 -1.96 -8.21 38.03
CA LEU A 476 -0.82 -8.83 38.72
C LEU A 476 -0.44 -10.18 38.13
N HIS A 477 -1.44 -11.00 37.79
CA HIS A 477 -1.21 -12.29 37.14
C HIS A 477 -0.55 -12.12 35.75
N THR A 478 -1.00 -11.16 34.93
CA THR A 478 -0.41 -10.92 33.62
C THR A 478 1.03 -10.42 33.70
N ILE A 479 1.34 -9.55 34.67
CA ILE A 479 2.70 -9.10 34.98
C ILE A 479 3.60 -10.28 35.39
N SER A 480 3.13 -11.10 36.33
CA SER A 480 3.85 -12.31 36.78
C SER A 480 4.08 -13.28 35.64
N LEU A 481 3.05 -13.51 34.80
CA LEU A 481 3.16 -14.38 33.64
C LEU A 481 4.18 -13.85 32.62
N ALA A 482 4.22 -12.52 32.38
CA ALA A 482 5.17 -11.88 31.51
C ALA A 482 6.61 -12.08 32.00
N LYS A 483 6.85 -11.86 33.29
CA LYS A 483 8.17 -12.15 33.92
C LYS A 483 8.56 -13.62 33.77
N LYS A 484 7.65 -14.55 34.07
CA LYS A 484 7.89 -16.00 33.89
C LYS A 484 8.16 -16.38 32.43
N CYS A 485 7.61 -15.66 31.48
CA CYS A 485 7.90 -15.83 30.05
C CYS A 485 9.20 -15.13 29.60
N GLY A 486 9.92 -14.43 30.50
CA GLY A 486 11.20 -13.76 30.21
C GLY A 486 11.03 -12.41 29.49
N CYS A 487 9.87 -11.75 29.58
CA CYS A 487 9.70 -10.39 29.07
C CYS A 487 10.32 -9.37 30.05
N LYS A 488 10.91 -8.29 29.51
CA LYS A 488 11.14 -7.08 30.29
C LYS A 488 9.77 -6.44 30.56
N VAL A 489 9.48 -6.12 31.81
CA VAL A 489 8.20 -5.53 32.22
C VAL A 489 8.38 -4.04 32.50
N GLN A 490 7.56 -3.23 31.87
CA GLN A 490 7.51 -1.79 32.05
C GLN A 490 6.11 -1.37 32.48
N MET A 491 6.03 -0.57 33.54
CA MET A 491 4.81 0.13 33.94
C MET A 491 4.83 1.51 33.28
N TYR A 492 3.82 1.85 32.47
CA TYR A 492 3.79 3.09 31.71
C TYR A 492 2.39 3.71 31.70
N GLY A 493 2.27 4.93 32.22
CA GLY A 493 0.96 5.61 32.35
C GLY A 493 -0.04 4.83 33.19
N CYS A 494 0.45 4.06 34.15
CA CYS A 494 -0.35 3.21 35.01
C CYS A 494 -0.50 3.85 36.39
N GLY A 495 -1.74 4.18 36.77
CA GLY A 495 -2.05 4.63 38.13
C GLY A 495 -2.01 3.47 39.11
N MET A 496 -1.46 3.74 40.30
CA MET A 496 -1.62 2.90 41.49
C MET A 496 -2.63 3.56 42.41
N GLY A 497 -3.73 2.85 42.67
CA GLY A 497 -4.78 3.34 43.54
C GLY A 497 -4.65 2.78 44.94
N PRO A 498 -5.65 3.02 45.86
CA PRO A 498 -5.63 2.40 47.14
C PRO A 498 -5.72 0.88 47.04
N LEU A 499 -4.92 0.21 47.87
CA LEU A 499 -4.98 -1.22 48.11
C LEU A 499 -5.56 -1.36 49.53
N ASN A 500 -6.83 -1.74 49.61
CA ASN A 500 -7.58 -1.80 50.88
C ASN A 500 -7.48 -3.18 51.56
N TYR A 501 -6.86 -4.14 50.89
CA TYR A 501 -6.71 -5.52 51.38
C TYR A 501 -5.27 -5.98 51.31
N ASP A 502 -4.87 -6.86 52.24
CA ASP A 502 -3.58 -7.58 52.17
C ASP A 502 -3.65 -8.68 51.11
N TYR A 503 -2.62 -8.73 50.24
CA TYR A 503 -2.51 -9.67 49.13
C TYR A 503 -1.28 -10.55 49.23
#